data_77b3c7451e7b0cc102043ec337a58ef5
#
_entry.id   77b3c7451e7b0cc102043ec337a58ef5
#
_cell.length_a   1.000
_cell.length_b   1.000
_cell.length_c   1.000
_cell.angle_alpha   90.00
_cell.angle_beta   90.00
_cell.angle_gamma   90.00
#
_symmetry.space_group_name_H-M   'P 1'
#
loop_
_entity.id
_entity.type
_entity.pdbx_description
1 polymer ?
#
loop_
_entity_poly.entity_id
_entity_poly.type
_entity_poly.pdbx_seq_one_letter_code
_entity_poly.pdbx_strand_id
1 'polypeptide(L)'
;MDRMLVVVFDNEKKASEGYAALQKLDTDGAVIKYASAVVLKHADGTVSVKNEDIAPPLATITGTILGTFIGLLGGPMAPVIGASAGLALGGFLDIDNARVGEDFVEDVSRTLTPNKVALVAEVNEGETKFVDERMEALGGIVIRRALSQVHKTVNKEKIAAMKADMASFKAEMKEANAERGKKLQAKIDVLDAKIHARQERDTEGVQTRVRLENAKRELFKRKASAAGRALKELANTPL
;
A
#
# COMPACT_ATOMS: atom_id res chain seq x y z
N MET A 1 -4.06 7.82 12.56
CA MET A 1 -4.99 6.89 11.86
C MET A 1 -4.30 6.37 10.61
N ASP A 2 -4.37 5.05 10.34
CA ASP A 2 -3.72 4.47 9.17
C ASP A 2 -4.44 4.82 7.88
N ARG A 3 -3.69 5.32 6.90
CA ARG A 3 -4.21 5.79 5.61
C ARG A 3 -3.34 5.32 4.45
N MET A 4 -3.99 5.07 3.33
CA MET A 4 -3.35 5.09 2.03
C MET A 4 -3.32 6.54 1.56
N LEU A 5 -2.13 7.07 1.37
CA LEU A 5 -1.84 8.42 0.89
C LEU A 5 -1.36 8.32 -0.56
N VAL A 6 -1.95 9.11 -1.43
CA VAL A 6 -1.48 9.30 -2.80
C VAL A 6 -1.30 10.78 -3.05
N VAL A 7 -0.14 11.16 -3.53
CA VAL A 7 0.14 12.54 -3.93
C VAL A 7 0.57 12.54 -5.38
N VAL A 8 -0.21 13.20 -6.23
CA VAL A 8 0.06 13.28 -7.67
C VAL A 8 0.80 14.57 -7.99
N PHE A 9 1.92 14.43 -8.69
CA PHE A 9 2.79 15.53 -9.14
C PHE A 9 2.87 15.57 -10.66
N ASP A 10 3.19 16.73 -11.20
CA ASP A 10 3.32 16.94 -12.63
C ASP A 10 4.58 16.32 -13.25
N ASN A 11 5.60 16.02 -12.44
CA ASN A 11 6.87 15.47 -12.93
C ASN A 11 7.65 14.71 -11.84
N GLU A 12 8.65 13.93 -12.28
CA GLU A 12 9.47 13.08 -11.41
C GLU A 12 10.27 13.89 -10.37
N LYS A 13 10.75 15.10 -10.73
CA LYS A 13 11.53 15.95 -9.81
C LYS A 13 10.70 16.32 -8.59
N LYS A 14 9.48 16.84 -8.81
CA LYS A 14 8.55 17.18 -7.72
C LYS A 14 8.15 15.97 -6.89
N ALA A 15 7.92 14.82 -7.53
CA ALA A 15 7.62 13.58 -6.82
C ALA A 15 8.79 13.11 -5.94
N SER A 16 10.04 13.26 -6.40
CA SER A 16 11.23 12.96 -5.60
C SER A 16 11.40 13.91 -4.42
N GLU A 17 11.11 15.20 -4.61
CA GLU A 17 11.08 16.19 -3.53
C GLU A 17 9.97 15.85 -2.51
N GLY A 18 8.79 15.44 -2.98
CA GLY A 18 7.68 14.98 -2.13
C GLY A 18 8.04 13.71 -1.35
N TYR A 19 8.72 12.75 -1.99
CA TYR A 19 9.22 11.55 -1.31
C TYR A 19 10.22 11.91 -0.19
N ALA A 20 11.18 12.80 -0.46
CA ALA A 20 12.13 13.27 0.54
C ALA A 20 11.44 14.05 1.68
N ALA A 21 10.42 14.84 1.37
CA ALA A 21 9.62 15.55 2.36
C ALA A 21 8.83 14.57 3.26
N LEU A 22 8.24 13.52 2.70
CA LEU A 22 7.56 12.48 3.49
C LEU A 22 8.54 11.71 4.39
N GLN A 23 9.73 11.39 3.90
CA GLN A 23 10.82 10.79 4.71
C GLN A 23 11.19 11.67 5.89
N LYS A 24 11.29 12.99 5.66
CA LYS A 24 11.59 13.95 6.72
C LYS A 24 10.47 13.98 7.76
N LEU A 25 9.20 14.03 7.35
CA LEU A 25 8.05 13.99 8.27
C LEU A 25 8.03 12.71 9.12
N ASP A 26 8.40 11.55 8.56
CA ASP A 26 8.56 10.29 9.32
C ASP A 26 9.72 10.38 10.32
N THR A 27 10.85 10.96 9.92
CA THR A 27 12.03 11.13 10.78
C THR A 27 11.75 12.11 11.92
N ASP A 28 11.02 13.18 11.64
CA ASP A 28 10.64 14.21 12.61
C ASP A 28 9.48 13.75 13.52
N GLY A 29 8.83 12.63 13.21
CA GLY A 29 7.74 12.03 14.00
C GLY A 29 6.36 12.64 13.77
N ALA A 30 6.21 13.47 12.76
CA ALA A 30 4.92 14.04 12.38
C ALA A 30 3.99 13.00 11.75
N VAL A 31 4.56 11.99 11.08
CA VAL A 31 3.86 10.82 10.56
C VAL A 31 4.65 9.55 10.88
N ILE A 32 4.00 8.40 10.79
CA ILE A 32 4.68 7.09 10.75
C ILE A 32 4.47 6.52 9.36
N LYS A 33 5.54 6.43 8.58
CA LYS A 33 5.52 5.79 7.27
C LYS A 33 5.79 4.30 7.41
N TYR A 34 4.91 3.47 6.85
CA TYR A 34 5.06 2.02 6.80
C TYR A 34 5.66 1.55 5.49
N ALA A 35 5.18 2.12 4.38
CA ALA A 35 5.67 1.86 3.05
C ALA A 35 5.44 3.05 2.14
N SER A 36 6.25 3.19 1.10
CA SER A 36 6.03 4.19 0.05
C SER A 36 6.64 3.74 -1.27
N ALA A 37 6.07 4.22 -2.37
CA ALA A 37 6.58 4.02 -3.70
C ALA A 37 6.32 5.26 -4.56
N VAL A 38 7.22 5.52 -5.49
CA VAL A 38 7.03 6.53 -6.54
C VAL A 38 6.67 5.82 -7.83
N VAL A 39 5.53 6.17 -8.40
CA VAL A 39 4.90 5.51 -9.54
C VAL A 39 4.75 6.50 -10.68
N LEU A 40 5.33 6.19 -11.83
CA LEU A 40 5.14 6.94 -13.08
C LEU A 40 4.08 6.26 -13.94
N LYS A 41 3.09 7.02 -14.44
CA LYS A 41 2.14 6.56 -15.44
C LYS A 41 2.62 6.96 -16.84
N HIS A 42 2.83 5.97 -17.69
CA HIS A 42 3.27 6.16 -19.07
C HIS A 42 2.11 6.55 -20.01
N ALA A 43 2.47 7.04 -21.20
CA ALA A 43 1.49 7.45 -22.20
C ALA A 43 0.60 6.30 -22.70
N ASP A 44 1.10 5.06 -22.65
CA ASP A 44 0.38 3.84 -23.00
C ASP A 44 -0.52 3.30 -21.88
N GLY A 45 -0.59 4.01 -20.74
CA GLY A 45 -1.37 3.61 -19.56
C GLY A 45 -0.64 2.66 -18.62
N THR A 46 0.54 2.14 -18.99
CA THR A 46 1.34 1.32 -18.09
C THR A 46 1.88 2.13 -16.91
N VAL A 47 2.23 1.47 -15.82
CA VAL A 47 2.85 2.10 -14.67
C VAL A 47 4.23 1.50 -14.39
N SER A 48 5.17 2.33 -13.99
CA SER A 48 6.49 1.90 -13.51
C SER A 48 6.75 2.40 -12.11
N VAL A 49 7.34 1.54 -11.28
CA VAL A 49 7.77 1.89 -9.92
C VAL A 49 9.22 2.34 -9.98
N LYS A 50 9.50 3.54 -9.50
CA LYS A 50 10.83 4.15 -9.50
C LYS A 50 11.57 3.92 -8.19
N ASN A 51 10.91 4.19 -7.07
CA ASN A 51 11.45 4.01 -5.73
C ASN A 51 10.43 3.26 -4.88
N GLU A 52 10.88 2.25 -4.16
CA GLU A 52 10.07 1.51 -3.21
C GLU A 52 10.81 1.45 -1.87
N ASP A 53 10.13 1.79 -0.80
CA ASP A 53 10.65 1.73 0.56
C ASP A 53 9.59 1.15 1.48
N ILE A 54 9.89 0.01 2.06
CA ILE A 54 9.00 -0.73 2.96
C ILE A 54 9.72 -0.97 4.27
N ALA A 55 9.14 -0.49 5.37
CA ALA A 55 9.73 -0.64 6.69
C ALA A 55 9.76 -2.13 7.12
N PRO A 56 10.95 -2.70 7.42
CA PRO A 56 11.00 -4.01 8.06
C PRO A 56 10.28 -3.96 9.43
N PRO A 57 9.55 -4.96 9.87
CA PRO A 57 9.30 -6.29 9.28
C PRO A 57 8.04 -6.39 8.39
N LEU A 58 7.50 -5.27 7.93
CA LEU A 58 6.22 -5.21 7.22
C LEU A 58 6.29 -5.59 5.73
N ALA A 59 7.48 -5.86 5.18
CA ALA A 59 7.71 -6.02 3.75
C ALA A 59 6.73 -6.99 3.05
N THR A 60 6.36 -8.09 3.71
CA THR A 60 5.44 -9.08 3.12
C THR A 60 3.99 -8.62 3.11
N ILE A 61 3.58 -7.79 4.06
CA ILE A 61 2.17 -7.42 4.30
C ILE A 61 1.87 -6.08 3.62
N THR A 62 2.67 -5.07 3.90
CA THR A 62 2.54 -3.72 3.33
C THR A 62 2.83 -3.72 1.85
N GLY A 63 3.87 -4.43 1.41
CA GLY A 63 4.19 -4.59 -0.01
C GLY A 63 3.07 -5.23 -0.81
N THR A 64 2.26 -6.11 -0.20
CA THR A 64 1.12 -6.73 -0.87
C THR A 64 -0.03 -5.73 -1.12
N ILE A 65 -0.32 -4.84 -0.17
CA ILE A 65 -1.41 -3.86 -0.31
C ILE A 65 -0.98 -2.74 -1.25
N LEU A 66 0.16 -2.12 -0.97
CA LEU A 66 0.75 -1.08 -1.80
C LEU A 66 0.91 -1.55 -3.24
N GLY A 67 1.49 -2.73 -3.43
CA GLY A 67 1.72 -3.30 -4.75
C GLY A 67 0.44 -3.66 -5.48
N THR A 68 -0.59 -4.17 -4.79
CA THR A 68 -1.89 -4.42 -5.41
C THR A 68 -2.54 -3.10 -5.83
N PHE A 69 -2.49 -2.07 -4.99
CA PHE A 69 -3.00 -0.76 -5.32
C PHE A 69 -2.30 -0.15 -6.55
N ILE A 70 -0.97 -0.21 -6.58
CA ILE A 70 -0.19 0.24 -7.75
C ILE A 70 -0.56 -0.56 -9.01
N GLY A 71 -0.76 -1.88 -8.88
CA GLY A 71 -1.21 -2.72 -9.99
C GLY A 71 -2.56 -2.29 -10.55
N LEU A 72 -3.51 -1.88 -9.70
CA LEU A 72 -4.82 -1.35 -10.11
C LEU A 72 -4.71 -0.03 -10.87
N LEU A 73 -3.74 0.83 -10.52
CA LEU A 73 -3.52 2.11 -11.22
C LEU A 73 -3.05 1.93 -12.67
N GLY A 74 -2.41 0.80 -12.98
CA GLY A 74 -2.02 0.42 -14.34
C GLY A 74 -3.18 -0.11 -15.20
N GLY A 75 -4.34 -0.37 -14.60
CA GLY A 75 -5.49 -0.95 -15.29
C GLY A 75 -5.41 -2.48 -15.43
N PRO A 76 -6.50 -3.13 -15.91
CA PRO A 76 -6.62 -4.60 -15.91
C PRO A 76 -5.66 -5.31 -16.87
N MET A 77 -5.11 -4.61 -17.83
CA MET A 77 -4.23 -5.18 -18.87
C MET A 77 -2.80 -4.64 -18.82
N ALA A 78 -2.49 -3.68 -17.93
CA ALA A 78 -1.18 -3.04 -17.93
C ALA A 78 -0.16 -3.80 -17.08
N PRO A 79 1.01 -4.16 -17.64
CA PRO A 79 2.11 -4.70 -16.84
C PRO A 79 2.68 -3.62 -15.92
N VAL A 80 2.98 -3.98 -14.68
CA VAL A 80 3.72 -3.11 -13.76
C VAL A 80 5.21 -3.35 -13.98
N ILE A 81 5.92 -2.31 -14.43
CA ILE A 81 7.34 -2.39 -14.75
C ILE A 81 8.17 -1.89 -13.55
N GLY A 82 9.17 -2.66 -13.15
CA GLY A 82 10.12 -2.28 -12.09
C GLY A 82 9.68 -2.57 -10.66
N ALA A 83 8.59 -3.31 -10.47
CA ALA A 83 8.19 -3.83 -9.17
C ALA A 83 8.97 -5.10 -8.82
N SER A 84 9.38 -5.24 -7.56
CA SER A 84 9.93 -6.51 -7.06
C SER A 84 8.92 -7.65 -7.28
N ALA A 85 9.39 -8.87 -7.53
CA ALA A 85 8.64 -10.02 -8.06
C ALA A 85 7.32 -10.43 -7.33
N GLY A 86 6.90 -9.71 -6.28
CA GLY A 86 5.63 -9.92 -5.57
C GLY A 86 4.39 -9.37 -6.27
N LEU A 87 4.54 -8.53 -7.32
CA LEU A 87 3.44 -7.82 -7.98
C LEU A 87 2.95 -8.48 -9.28
N ALA A 88 3.64 -9.50 -9.77
CA ALA A 88 3.39 -10.09 -11.10
C ALA A 88 2.13 -10.98 -11.22
N LEU A 89 1.26 -11.01 -10.21
CA LEU A 89 0.02 -11.78 -10.25
C LEU A 89 -1.20 -10.86 -10.45
N GLY A 90 -1.25 -10.18 -11.58
CA GLY A 90 -2.46 -9.56 -12.10
C GLY A 90 -3.53 -10.61 -12.40
N GLY A 91 -4.31 -10.99 -11.38
CA GLY A 91 -5.55 -11.73 -11.57
C GLY A 91 -6.65 -10.73 -11.91
N PHE A 92 -7.41 -11.02 -12.96
CA PHE A 92 -8.60 -10.30 -13.35
C PHE A 92 -9.48 -9.94 -12.16
N LEU A 93 -9.82 -8.67 -12.06
CA LEU A 93 -10.79 -8.17 -11.08
C LEU A 93 -12.16 -8.25 -11.72
N ASP A 94 -13.03 -9.01 -11.08
CA ASP A 94 -14.46 -8.96 -11.37
C ASP A 94 -15.04 -7.72 -10.70
N ILE A 95 -15.40 -6.72 -11.50
CA ILE A 95 -15.59 -5.31 -11.13
C ILE A 95 -16.91 -5.05 -10.37
N ASP A 96 -17.85 -5.99 -10.37
CA ASP A 96 -19.24 -5.70 -9.99
C ASP A 96 -19.55 -5.57 -8.49
N ASN A 97 -18.61 -5.80 -7.57
CA ASN A 97 -18.92 -5.84 -6.12
C ASN A 97 -18.07 -4.97 -5.18
N ALA A 98 -17.23 -4.08 -5.68
CA ALA A 98 -16.18 -3.43 -4.88
C ALA A 98 -16.30 -1.90 -4.74
N ARG A 99 -17.49 -1.35 -4.64
CA ARG A 99 -17.80 0.10 -4.72
C ARG A 99 -16.94 1.06 -3.88
N VAL A 100 -16.40 0.67 -2.75
CA VAL A 100 -15.67 1.64 -1.87
C VAL A 100 -14.18 1.75 -2.19
N GLY A 101 -13.57 0.69 -2.74
CA GLY A 101 -12.16 0.73 -3.17
C GLY A 101 -12.02 1.24 -4.60
N GLU A 102 -13.03 1.00 -5.43
CA GLU A 102 -13.11 1.49 -6.81
C GLU A 102 -13.11 3.01 -6.84
N ASP A 103 -13.91 3.68 -6.02
CA ASP A 103 -13.96 5.14 -5.93
C ASP A 103 -12.55 5.73 -5.69
N PHE A 104 -11.76 5.11 -4.81
CA PHE A 104 -10.41 5.61 -4.50
C PHE A 104 -9.43 5.36 -5.65
N VAL A 105 -9.44 4.17 -6.24
CA VAL A 105 -8.62 3.86 -7.43
C VAL A 105 -9.04 4.75 -8.59
N GLU A 106 -10.34 4.98 -8.76
CA GLU A 106 -10.89 5.85 -9.80
C GLU A 106 -10.47 7.31 -9.59
N ASP A 107 -10.61 7.85 -8.37
CA ASP A 107 -10.19 9.21 -8.02
C ASP A 107 -8.69 9.42 -8.30
N VAL A 108 -7.86 8.45 -7.90
CA VAL A 108 -6.43 8.50 -8.17
C VAL A 108 -6.16 8.37 -9.67
N SER A 109 -6.83 7.46 -10.38
CA SER A 109 -6.64 7.22 -11.80
C SER A 109 -7.04 8.42 -12.66
N ARG A 110 -8.09 9.16 -12.27
CA ARG A 110 -8.51 10.41 -12.91
C ARG A 110 -7.47 11.52 -12.74
N THR A 111 -6.80 11.56 -11.59
CA THR A 111 -5.80 12.59 -11.28
C THR A 111 -4.42 12.21 -11.84
N LEU A 112 -4.05 10.93 -11.75
CA LEU A 112 -2.81 10.37 -12.29
C LEU A 112 -2.98 10.10 -13.79
N THR A 113 -2.97 11.18 -14.57
CA THR A 113 -3.00 11.11 -16.04
C THR A 113 -1.63 10.70 -16.61
N PRO A 114 -1.55 10.29 -17.90
CA PRO A 114 -0.28 9.96 -18.53
C PRO A 114 0.80 11.03 -18.32
N ASN A 115 2.04 10.58 -18.09
CA ASN A 115 3.24 11.37 -17.79
C ASN A 115 3.23 12.08 -16.41
N LYS A 116 2.21 11.89 -15.58
CA LYS A 116 2.25 12.29 -14.17
C LYS A 116 2.85 11.22 -13.29
N VAL A 117 3.30 11.65 -12.11
CA VAL A 117 3.97 10.80 -11.13
C VAL A 117 3.22 10.84 -9.82
N ALA A 118 2.95 9.69 -9.22
CA ALA A 118 2.33 9.58 -7.91
C ALA A 118 3.33 9.10 -6.86
N LEU A 119 3.37 9.76 -5.73
CA LEU A 119 3.89 9.21 -4.48
C LEU A 119 2.75 8.47 -3.80
N VAL A 120 2.88 7.15 -3.67
CA VAL A 120 1.90 6.29 -2.97
C VAL A 120 2.53 5.85 -1.66
N ALA A 121 1.83 6.00 -0.55
CA ALA A 121 2.37 5.62 0.75
C ALA A 121 1.30 5.08 1.71
N GLU A 122 1.70 4.16 2.56
CA GLU A 122 0.95 3.75 3.73
C GLU A 122 1.50 4.48 4.94
N VAL A 123 0.66 5.30 5.58
CA VAL A 123 1.08 6.17 6.69
C VAL A 123 0.10 6.10 7.85
N ASN A 124 0.62 6.31 9.06
CA ASN A 124 -0.20 6.72 10.20
C ASN A 124 0.03 8.20 10.44
N GLU A 125 -1.01 9.00 10.25
CA GLU A 125 -0.99 10.44 10.50
C GLU A 125 -2.06 10.81 11.54
N GLY A 126 -1.68 11.62 12.51
CA GLY A 126 -2.61 12.22 13.47
C GLY A 126 -3.31 13.42 12.87
N GLU A 127 -2.50 14.38 12.41
CA GLU A 127 -2.95 15.60 11.74
C GLU A 127 -2.55 15.57 10.27
N THR A 128 -3.51 15.78 9.38
CA THR A 128 -3.27 15.78 7.92
C THR A 128 -2.51 17.01 7.45
N LYS A 129 -2.63 18.11 8.20
CA LYS A 129 -2.06 19.41 7.87
C LYS A 129 -0.56 19.37 7.55
N PHE A 130 0.23 18.60 8.32
CA PHE A 130 1.68 18.53 8.09
C PHE A 130 2.04 17.95 6.73
N VAL A 131 1.28 16.94 6.28
CA VAL A 131 1.47 16.34 4.96
C VAL A 131 0.94 17.27 3.87
N ASP A 132 -0.26 17.84 4.07
CA ASP A 132 -0.91 18.71 3.10
C ASP A 132 -0.03 19.92 2.78
N GLU A 133 0.39 20.68 3.78
CA GLU A 133 1.22 21.87 3.59
C GLU A 133 2.52 21.56 2.84
N ARG A 134 3.15 20.42 3.13
CA ARG A 134 4.40 20.04 2.48
C ARG A 134 4.21 19.59 1.03
N MET A 135 3.16 18.81 0.76
CA MET A 135 2.91 18.25 -0.57
C MET A 135 2.31 19.30 -1.51
N GLU A 136 1.38 20.13 -1.01
CA GLU A 136 0.76 21.21 -1.78
C GLU A 136 1.76 22.30 -2.12
N ALA A 137 2.71 22.65 -1.23
CA ALA A 137 3.80 23.57 -1.51
C ALA A 137 4.70 23.12 -2.69
N LEU A 138 4.76 21.80 -2.94
CA LEU A 138 5.45 21.21 -4.10
C LEU A 138 4.52 21.09 -5.33
N GLY A 139 3.26 21.55 -5.23
CA GLY A 139 2.26 21.43 -6.27
C GLY A 139 1.67 20.02 -6.39
N GLY A 140 1.72 19.23 -5.32
CA GLY A 140 1.12 17.90 -5.25
C GLY A 140 -0.37 17.96 -4.98
N ILE A 141 -1.15 17.10 -5.62
CA ILE A 141 -2.57 16.88 -5.33
C ILE A 141 -2.66 15.70 -4.37
N VAL A 142 -3.17 15.96 -3.17
CA VAL A 142 -3.21 14.97 -2.09
C VAL A 142 -4.57 14.26 -2.05
N ILE A 143 -4.53 12.93 -2.14
CA ILE A 143 -5.72 12.07 -2.07
C ILE A 143 -5.49 11.04 -0.96
N ARG A 144 -6.49 10.79 -0.13
CA ARG A 144 -6.39 9.88 1.01
C ARG A 144 -7.58 8.95 1.14
N ARG A 145 -7.32 7.77 1.64
CA ARG A 145 -8.38 6.84 2.07
C ARG A 145 -7.93 6.11 3.33
N ALA A 146 -8.87 5.80 4.22
CA ALA A 146 -8.57 4.95 5.38
C ALA A 146 -8.03 3.59 4.91
N LEU A 147 -6.88 3.19 5.42
CA LEU A 147 -6.22 1.95 4.99
C LEU A 147 -7.10 0.72 5.21
N SER A 148 -7.91 0.72 6.28
CA SER A 148 -8.87 -0.36 6.55
C SER A 148 -9.92 -0.52 5.44
N GLN A 149 -10.29 0.55 4.74
CA GLN A 149 -11.21 0.49 3.60
C GLN A 149 -10.52 -0.09 2.38
N VAL A 150 -9.32 0.42 2.05
CA VAL A 150 -8.50 -0.09 0.93
C VAL A 150 -8.19 -1.58 1.13
N HIS A 151 -7.79 -1.96 2.34
CA HIS A 151 -7.46 -3.34 2.69
C HIS A 151 -8.64 -4.30 2.56
N LYS A 152 -9.81 -3.91 3.09
CA LYS A 152 -11.03 -4.72 3.00
C LYS A 152 -11.41 -4.97 1.54
N THR A 153 -11.34 -3.95 0.69
CA THR A 153 -11.67 -4.07 -0.72
C THR A 153 -10.71 -5.03 -1.44
N VAL A 154 -9.40 -4.77 -1.34
CA VAL A 154 -8.35 -5.58 -1.99
C VAL A 154 -8.40 -7.05 -1.56
N ASN A 155 -8.64 -7.33 -0.27
CA ASN A 155 -8.69 -8.72 0.21
C ASN A 155 -10.00 -9.41 -0.10
N LYS A 156 -11.13 -8.71 0.02
CA LYS A 156 -12.45 -9.25 -0.32
C LYS A 156 -12.49 -9.70 -1.77
N GLU A 157 -11.98 -8.90 -2.69
CA GLU A 157 -11.94 -9.21 -4.12
C GLU A 157 -11.06 -10.42 -4.43
N LYS A 158 -9.83 -10.45 -3.91
CA LYS A 158 -8.93 -11.60 -4.14
C LYS A 158 -9.48 -12.89 -3.56
N ILE A 159 -10.11 -12.84 -2.38
CA ILE A 159 -10.76 -14.00 -1.77
C ILE A 159 -11.99 -14.40 -2.58
N ALA A 160 -12.78 -13.45 -3.07
CA ALA A 160 -13.95 -13.72 -3.91
C ALA A 160 -13.55 -14.37 -5.23
N ALA A 161 -12.52 -13.87 -5.91
CA ALA A 161 -11.98 -14.47 -7.13
C ALA A 161 -11.51 -15.90 -6.90
N MET A 162 -10.70 -16.15 -5.85
CA MET A 162 -10.26 -17.50 -5.50
C MET A 162 -11.42 -18.45 -5.19
N LYS A 163 -12.48 -17.96 -4.52
CA LYS A 163 -13.70 -18.76 -4.24
C LYS A 163 -14.49 -19.04 -5.52
N ALA A 164 -14.56 -18.10 -6.46
CA ALA A 164 -15.19 -18.30 -7.75
C ALA A 164 -14.45 -19.36 -8.57
N ASP A 165 -13.12 -19.31 -8.63
CA ASP A 165 -12.29 -20.34 -9.26
C ASP A 165 -12.52 -21.72 -8.61
N MET A 166 -12.56 -21.79 -7.26
CA MET A 166 -12.88 -23.03 -6.56
C MET A 166 -14.27 -23.56 -6.91
N ALA A 167 -15.26 -22.68 -7.02
CA ALA A 167 -16.62 -23.09 -7.42
C ALA A 167 -16.66 -23.64 -8.84
N SER A 168 -15.94 -22.99 -9.78
CA SER A 168 -15.78 -23.47 -11.16
C SER A 168 -15.10 -24.83 -11.21
N PHE A 169 -14.00 -25.03 -10.49
CA PHE A 169 -13.32 -26.33 -10.43
C PHE A 169 -14.19 -27.42 -9.79
N LYS A 170 -14.98 -27.10 -8.75
CA LYS A 170 -15.95 -28.03 -8.15
C LYS A 170 -17.08 -28.42 -9.13
N ALA A 171 -17.54 -27.49 -9.97
CA ALA A 171 -18.52 -27.78 -10.99
C ALA A 171 -17.93 -28.71 -12.07
N GLU A 172 -16.71 -28.41 -12.53
CA GLU A 172 -15.99 -29.22 -13.51
C GLU A 172 -15.69 -30.65 -13.01
N MET A 173 -15.41 -30.80 -11.71
CA MET A 173 -15.19 -32.12 -11.08
C MET A 173 -16.37 -33.07 -11.22
N LYS A 174 -17.61 -32.57 -11.28
CA LYS A 174 -18.81 -33.42 -11.40
C LYS A 174 -18.86 -34.20 -12.72
N GLU A 175 -18.22 -33.65 -13.76
CA GLU A 175 -18.20 -34.22 -15.11
C GLU A 175 -16.83 -34.82 -15.46
N ALA A 176 -15.87 -34.74 -14.56
CA ALA A 176 -14.50 -35.16 -14.81
C ALA A 176 -14.31 -36.68 -14.58
N ASN A 177 -13.44 -37.29 -15.37
CA ASN A 177 -12.95 -38.64 -15.08
C ASN A 177 -12.02 -38.64 -13.86
N ALA A 178 -11.68 -39.84 -13.32
CA ALA A 178 -10.94 -39.97 -12.07
C ALA A 178 -9.56 -39.23 -12.06
N GLU A 179 -8.86 -39.19 -13.20
CA GLU A 179 -7.55 -38.54 -13.28
C GLU A 179 -7.69 -37.02 -13.29
N ARG A 180 -8.63 -36.47 -14.07
CA ARG A 180 -8.93 -35.05 -14.14
C ARG A 180 -9.48 -34.55 -12.80
N GLY A 181 -10.32 -35.34 -12.13
CA GLY A 181 -10.85 -35.07 -10.81
C GLY A 181 -9.75 -34.88 -9.77
N LYS A 182 -8.71 -35.75 -9.75
CA LYS A 182 -7.55 -35.58 -8.86
C LYS A 182 -6.79 -34.28 -9.11
N LYS A 183 -6.59 -33.89 -10.37
CA LYS A 183 -5.92 -32.64 -10.73
C LYS A 183 -6.71 -31.40 -10.30
N LEU A 184 -8.04 -31.45 -10.48
CA LEU A 184 -8.93 -30.36 -10.03
C LEU A 184 -8.97 -30.25 -8.51
N GLN A 185 -9.03 -31.39 -7.78
CA GLN A 185 -8.97 -31.39 -6.33
C GLN A 185 -7.68 -30.74 -5.82
N ALA A 186 -6.52 -31.10 -6.38
CA ALA A 186 -5.25 -30.47 -6.01
C ALA A 186 -5.25 -28.94 -6.23
N LYS A 187 -5.89 -28.44 -7.30
CA LYS A 187 -6.04 -26.99 -7.52
C LYS A 187 -6.93 -26.35 -6.45
N ILE A 188 -8.03 -26.99 -6.07
CA ILE A 188 -8.95 -26.52 -5.02
C ILE A 188 -8.19 -26.44 -3.69
N ASP A 189 -7.43 -27.48 -3.33
CA ASP A 189 -6.65 -27.52 -2.08
C ASP A 189 -5.60 -26.39 -2.03
N VAL A 190 -4.95 -26.11 -3.16
CA VAL A 190 -4.00 -24.99 -3.28
C VAL A 190 -4.70 -23.63 -3.09
N LEU A 191 -5.89 -23.43 -3.68
CA LEU A 191 -6.64 -22.18 -3.52
C LEU A 191 -7.13 -22.02 -2.07
N ASP A 192 -7.61 -23.07 -1.46
CA ASP A 192 -8.07 -23.07 -0.07
C ASP A 192 -6.91 -22.72 0.89
N ALA A 193 -5.77 -23.37 0.74
CA ALA A 193 -4.56 -23.01 1.47
C ALA A 193 -4.12 -21.54 1.28
N LYS A 194 -4.24 -21.02 0.05
CA LYS A 194 -3.95 -19.59 -0.23
C LYS A 194 -4.93 -18.65 0.47
N ILE A 195 -6.21 -18.98 0.52
CA ILE A 195 -7.24 -18.19 1.23
C ILE A 195 -6.91 -18.14 2.72
N HIS A 196 -6.66 -19.29 3.35
CA HIS A 196 -6.30 -19.38 4.77
C HIS A 196 -5.01 -18.60 5.08
N ALA A 197 -3.95 -18.84 4.34
CA ALA A 197 -2.67 -18.13 4.52
C ALA A 197 -2.79 -16.61 4.33
N ARG A 198 -3.76 -16.15 3.52
CA ARG A 198 -4.02 -14.72 3.36
C ARG A 198 -4.74 -14.14 4.56
N GLN A 199 -5.74 -14.84 5.09
CA GLN A 199 -6.46 -14.40 6.29
C GLN A 199 -5.54 -14.34 7.53
N GLU A 200 -4.64 -15.32 7.69
CA GLU A 200 -3.64 -15.30 8.74
C GLU A 200 -2.68 -14.12 8.62
N ARG A 201 -2.14 -13.88 7.41
CA ARG A 201 -1.26 -12.73 7.15
C ARG A 201 -1.93 -11.38 7.44
N ASP A 202 -3.22 -11.25 7.17
CA ASP A 202 -3.96 -10.03 7.48
C ASP A 202 -3.99 -9.77 8.99
N THR A 203 -4.21 -10.81 9.78
CA THR A 203 -4.22 -10.70 11.24
C THR A 203 -2.82 -10.38 11.80
N GLU A 204 -1.80 -11.05 11.30
CA GLU A 204 -0.41 -10.83 11.67
C GLU A 204 0.07 -9.43 11.27
N GLY A 205 -0.38 -8.94 10.11
CA GLY A 205 -0.08 -7.60 9.62
C GLY A 205 -0.61 -6.49 10.53
N VAL A 206 -1.82 -6.61 11.00
CA VAL A 206 -2.40 -5.66 11.94
C VAL A 206 -1.58 -5.62 13.24
N GLN A 207 -1.23 -6.79 13.79
CA GLN A 207 -0.42 -6.86 15.01
C GLN A 207 0.98 -6.27 14.82
N THR A 208 1.61 -6.52 13.68
CA THR A 208 2.94 -6.01 13.35
C THR A 208 2.93 -4.49 13.19
N ARG A 209 1.89 -3.91 12.57
CA ARG A 209 1.71 -2.45 12.48
C ARG A 209 1.57 -1.81 13.85
N VAL A 210 0.75 -2.37 14.73
CA VAL A 210 0.59 -1.89 16.10
C VAL A 210 1.93 -1.90 16.86
N ARG A 211 2.72 -2.99 16.71
CA ARG A 211 4.05 -3.07 17.33
C ARG A 211 5.00 -1.99 16.80
N LEU A 212 5.04 -1.79 15.48
CA LEU A 212 5.89 -0.76 14.87
C LEU A 212 5.47 0.65 15.29
N GLU A 213 4.17 0.92 15.30
CA GLU A 213 3.63 2.21 15.75
C GLU A 213 4.05 2.51 17.19
N ASN A 214 3.87 1.56 18.10
CA ASN A 214 4.26 1.69 19.48
C ASN A 214 5.78 1.90 19.63
N ALA A 215 6.60 1.14 18.90
CA ALA A 215 8.05 1.28 18.92
C ALA A 215 8.52 2.67 18.43
N LYS A 216 7.94 3.16 17.32
CA LYS A 216 8.24 4.52 16.81
C LYS A 216 7.80 5.60 17.79
N ARG A 217 6.59 5.50 18.35
CA ARG A 217 6.10 6.46 19.36
C ARG A 217 7.01 6.53 20.59
N GLU A 218 7.47 5.40 21.09
CA GLU A 218 8.44 5.36 22.21
C GLU A 218 9.80 5.96 21.84
N LEU A 219 10.28 5.71 20.63
CA LEU A 219 11.51 6.32 20.12
C LEU A 219 11.38 7.86 20.09
N PHE A 220 10.26 8.39 19.61
CA PHE A 220 10.01 9.83 19.56
C PHE A 220 9.92 10.44 20.97
N LYS A 221 9.24 9.79 21.92
CA LYS A 221 9.19 10.23 23.30
C LYS A 221 10.60 10.30 23.92
N ARG A 222 11.44 9.28 23.66
CA ARG A 222 12.84 9.27 24.14
C ARG A 222 13.67 10.41 23.54
N LYS A 223 13.55 10.63 22.22
CA LYS A 223 14.23 11.74 21.54
C LYS A 223 13.78 13.10 22.09
N ALA A 224 12.47 13.32 22.25
CA ALA A 224 11.93 14.56 22.81
C ALA A 224 12.41 14.80 24.26
N SER A 225 12.43 13.76 25.10
CA SER A 225 12.93 13.84 26.47
C SER A 225 14.44 14.12 26.54
N ALA A 226 15.23 13.54 25.62
CA ALA A 226 16.67 13.80 25.53
C ALA A 226 16.95 15.25 25.09
N ALA A 227 16.22 15.73 24.07
CA ALA A 227 16.33 17.13 23.62
C ALA A 227 15.93 18.12 24.71
N GLY A 228 14.84 17.83 25.46
CA GLY A 228 14.43 18.66 26.59
C GLY A 228 15.45 18.71 27.74
N ARG A 229 16.16 17.60 28.03
CA ARG A 229 17.27 17.59 29.00
C ARG A 229 18.45 18.41 28.51
N ALA A 230 18.88 18.21 27.26
CA ALA A 230 19.99 18.95 26.67
C ALA A 230 19.73 20.47 26.66
N LEU A 231 18.51 20.91 26.36
CA LEU A 231 18.13 22.33 26.45
C LEU A 231 18.19 22.89 27.87
N LYS A 232 17.78 22.11 28.86
CA LYS A 232 17.88 22.51 30.26
C LYS A 232 19.33 22.63 30.74
N GLU A 233 20.20 21.72 30.34
CA GLU A 233 21.63 21.77 30.63
C GLU A 233 22.29 22.99 30.02
N LEU A 234 21.99 23.31 28.75
CA LEU A 234 22.46 24.52 28.07
C LEU A 234 22.00 25.81 28.80
N ALA A 235 20.74 25.85 29.25
CA ALA A 235 20.17 27.00 29.95
C ALA A 235 20.77 27.20 31.35
N ASN A 236 21.31 26.15 31.98
CA ASN A 236 21.91 26.19 33.29
C ASN A 236 23.45 26.31 33.29
N THR A 237 24.08 26.40 32.11
CA THR A 237 25.54 26.61 32.03
C THR A 237 25.84 28.10 32.19
N PRO A 238 26.55 28.54 33.28
CA PRO A 238 26.92 29.95 33.45
C PRO A 238 27.89 30.37 32.35
N LEU A 239 27.71 31.58 31.83
CA LEU A 239 28.59 32.25 30.89
C LEU A 239 29.95 32.53 31.48
#